data_cc86c2d05bac374c80664ea23cf9142a
#
_entry.id   cc86c2d05bac374c80664ea23cf9142a
#
_cell.length_a   1.000
_cell.length_b   1.000
_cell.length_c   1.000
_cell.angle_alpha   90.00
_cell.angle_beta   90.00
_cell.angle_gamma   90.00
#
_symmetry.space_group_name_H-M   'P 1'
#
loop_
_entity.id
_entity.type
_entity.pdbx_description
1 polymer ?
#
loop_
_entity_poly.entity_id
_entity_poly.type
_entity_poly.pdbx_seq_one_letter_code
_entity_poly.pdbx_strand_id
1 'polypeptide(L)'
;MDMKHINPHTRHAGFSLVELMVAMTLGLILLAGVVSVVTNTSASFGELNKASRQLDNGRYAIQVLREDIRHAGYYGEFFDVPDPTAMTNPCSTTLADLESGMSLPVQGYTGAVVAPLACLPGYVPNTDVLVIRRASTEVTATGAMLGSEVYLQSRTDSRVLQPGPFDAAVFDLVKRDGSVADVRRYLVHIYYIRNCSDCSGAGDGIPTLTRVEFRNGNLNTVAPIAEGIETLRLQYGIDSNGDGVANQLVTLPANLNAWSSLISVEMGLLARNVEPSPGYTDQKTYSLAGVNLTPGGNFKRHAYTTLARAVNPGDRRVQ
;
A
#
# COMPACT_ATOMS: atom_id res chain seq x y z
N MET A 1 -53.05 17.73 82.15
CA MET A 1 -52.76 16.46 81.47
C MET A 1 -51.56 16.72 80.56
N ASP A 2 -50.34 16.47 81.13
CA ASP A 2 -49.04 16.84 80.53
C ASP A 2 -48.48 15.63 79.79
N MET A 3 -48.40 15.68 78.46
CA MET A 3 -47.78 14.65 77.67
C MET A 3 -46.31 14.97 77.50
N LYS A 4 -45.50 14.23 78.25
CA LYS A 4 -44.05 14.29 78.26
C LYS A 4 -43.48 13.62 76.99
N HIS A 5 -43.03 14.43 76.01
CA HIS A 5 -42.31 13.94 74.84
C HIS A 5 -41.01 13.32 75.28
N ILE A 6 -40.84 12.01 75.05
CA ILE A 6 -39.62 11.29 75.23
C ILE A 6 -38.83 11.36 73.89
N ASN A 7 -37.74 12.14 73.82
CA ASN A 7 -36.85 12.16 72.70
C ASN A 7 -35.91 10.94 72.78
N PRO A 8 -35.92 10.02 71.83
CA PRO A 8 -34.93 8.95 71.83
C PRO A 8 -33.58 9.52 71.39
N HIS A 9 -32.67 9.72 72.34
CA HIS A 9 -31.27 9.98 71.99
C HIS A 9 -30.70 8.74 71.35
N THR A 10 -30.51 8.76 70.04
CA THR A 10 -29.71 7.78 69.29
C THR A 10 -28.24 7.94 69.76
N ARG A 11 -27.77 6.95 70.49
CA ARG A 11 -26.35 6.85 70.86
C ARG A 11 -25.56 6.56 69.64
N HIS A 12 -24.80 7.53 69.12
CA HIS A 12 -23.78 7.29 68.08
C HIS A 12 -22.67 6.48 68.78
N ALA A 13 -22.57 5.17 68.45
CA ALA A 13 -21.44 4.34 68.82
C ALA A 13 -20.25 4.80 67.93
N GLY A 14 -19.18 5.29 68.56
CA GLY A 14 -17.93 5.62 67.87
C GLY A 14 -17.25 4.35 67.35
N PHE A 15 -16.66 4.44 66.19
CA PHE A 15 -15.89 3.33 65.59
C PHE A 15 -14.71 2.96 66.48
N SER A 16 -14.47 1.66 66.65
CA SER A 16 -13.28 1.12 67.33
C SER A 16 -12.06 1.36 66.44
N LEU A 17 -10.89 1.65 67.03
CA LEU A 17 -9.61 1.80 66.32
C LEU A 17 -9.28 0.56 65.49
N VAL A 18 -9.61 -0.63 65.98
CA VAL A 18 -9.44 -1.91 65.26
C VAL A 18 -10.34 -2.00 64.04
N GLU A 19 -11.58 -1.56 64.16
CA GLU A 19 -12.55 -1.54 63.05
C GLU A 19 -12.12 -0.59 61.93
N LEU A 20 -11.53 0.57 62.29
CA LEU A 20 -10.93 1.49 61.32
C LEU A 20 -9.70 0.85 60.64
N MET A 21 -8.82 0.19 61.38
CA MET A 21 -7.65 -0.50 60.80
C MET A 21 -8.07 -1.61 59.84
N VAL A 22 -9.06 -2.43 60.21
CA VAL A 22 -9.60 -3.49 59.33
C VAL A 22 -10.26 -2.90 58.09
N ALA A 23 -11.07 -1.84 58.24
CA ALA A 23 -11.67 -1.18 57.09
C ALA A 23 -10.64 -0.57 56.11
N MET A 24 -9.60 0.07 56.66
CA MET A 24 -8.50 0.61 55.82
C MET A 24 -7.74 -0.48 55.09
N THR A 25 -7.39 -1.59 55.75
CA THR A 25 -6.65 -2.70 55.13
C THR A 25 -7.49 -3.37 54.04
N LEU A 26 -8.76 -3.64 54.28
CA LEU A 26 -9.65 -4.18 53.26
C LEU A 26 -9.86 -3.19 52.09
N GLY A 27 -10.00 -1.90 52.41
CA GLY A 27 -10.08 -0.85 51.39
C GLY A 27 -8.85 -0.78 50.47
N LEU A 28 -7.63 -0.90 51.05
CA LEU A 28 -6.39 -0.93 50.28
C LEU A 28 -6.26 -2.18 49.40
N ILE A 29 -6.67 -3.36 49.90
CA ILE A 29 -6.66 -4.60 49.10
C ILE A 29 -7.64 -4.49 47.92
N LEU A 30 -8.85 -3.98 48.14
CA LEU A 30 -9.82 -3.76 47.09
C LEU A 30 -9.31 -2.74 46.07
N LEU A 31 -8.72 -1.62 46.53
CA LEU A 31 -8.14 -0.60 45.66
C LEU A 31 -7.02 -1.19 44.79
N ALA A 32 -6.10 -1.97 45.38
CA ALA A 32 -5.03 -2.64 44.62
C ALA A 32 -5.58 -3.60 43.57
N GLY A 33 -6.67 -4.34 43.89
CA GLY A 33 -7.37 -5.19 42.93
C GLY A 33 -7.98 -4.39 41.75
N VAL A 34 -8.65 -3.29 42.04
CA VAL A 34 -9.25 -2.42 41.00
C VAL A 34 -8.15 -1.81 40.11
N VAL A 35 -7.07 -1.28 40.69
CA VAL A 35 -5.95 -0.73 39.93
C VAL A 35 -5.34 -1.79 39.01
N SER A 36 -5.14 -3.02 39.50
CA SER A 36 -4.60 -4.12 38.69
C SER A 36 -5.52 -4.45 37.48
N VAL A 37 -6.84 -4.50 37.69
CA VAL A 37 -7.80 -4.75 36.61
C VAL A 37 -7.80 -3.60 35.58
N VAL A 38 -7.79 -2.35 36.04
CA VAL A 38 -7.77 -1.18 35.14
C VAL A 38 -6.50 -1.14 34.31
N THR A 39 -5.32 -1.39 34.90
CA THR A 39 -4.06 -1.38 34.17
C THR A 39 -3.97 -2.51 33.14
N ASN A 40 -4.40 -3.73 33.49
CA ASN A 40 -4.43 -4.86 32.57
C ASN A 40 -5.42 -4.65 31.42
N THR A 41 -6.58 -4.08 31.73
CA THR A 41 -7.60 -3.77 30.72
C THR A 41 -7.09 -2.69 29.76
N SER A 42 -6.49 -1.62 30.27
CA SER A 42 -5.89 -0.56 29.43
C SER A 42 -4.78 -1.09 28.51
N ALA A 43 -3.91 -1.96 29.02
CA ALA A 43 -2.86 -2.62 28.21
C ALA A 43 -3.49 -3.49 27.10
N SER A 44 -4.54 -4.26 27.42
CA SER A 44 -5.25 -5.10 26.46
C SER A 44 -5.93 -4.27 25.35
N PHE A 45 -6.58 -3.16 25.71
CA PHE A 45 -7.14 -2.24 24.73
C PHE A 45 -6.07 -1.61 23.82
N GLY A 46 -4.90 -1.25 24.37
CA GLY A 46 -3.77 -0.76 23.59
C GLY A 46 -3.33 -1.78 22.52
N GLU A 47 -3.17 -3.05 22.91
CA GLU A 47 -2.78 -4.11 21.97
C GLU A 47 -3.86 -4.41 20.92
N LEU A 48 -5.13 -4.37 21.28
CA LEU A 48 -6.24 -4.51 20.33
C LEU A 48 -6.24 -3.38 19.28
N ASN A 49 -6.03 -2.14 19.70
CA ASN A 49 -5.95 -0.99 18.79
C ASN A 49 -4.76 -1.11 17.82
N LYS A 50 -3.59 -1.56 18.31
CA LYS A 50 -2.42 -1.84 17.46
C LYS A 50 -2.74 -2.91 16.42
N ALA A 51 -3.37 -4.01 16.85
CA ALA A 51 -3.75 -5.09 15.95
C ALA A 51 -4.79 -4.66 14.90
N SER A 52 -5.80 -3.86 15.30
CA SER A 52 -6.78 -3.32 14.36
C SER A 52 -6.13 -2.45 13.29
N ARG A 53 -5.30 -1.47 13.69
CA ARG A 53 -4.57 -0.62 12.74
C ARG A 53 -3.68 -1.43 11.80
N GLN A 54 -2.97 -2.44 12.30
CA GLN A 54 -2.16 -3.34 11.49
C GLN A 54 -3.00 -4.06 10.42
N LEU A 55 -4.17 -4.60 10.82
CA LEU A 55 -5.06 -5.31 9.91
C LEU A 55 -5.64 -4.37 8.84
N ASP A 56 -6.04 -3.17 9.23
CA ASP A 56 -6.60 -2.18 8.31
C ASP A 56 -5.55 -1.69 7.31
N ASN A 57 -4.34 -1.37 7.77
CA ASN A 57 -3.23 -0.95 6.93
C ASN A 57 -2.81 -2.05 5.94
N GLY A 58 -2.74 -3.31 6.40
CA GLY A 58 -2.40 -4.43 5.54
C GLY A 58 -3.46 -4.69 4.45
N ARG A 59 -4.75 -4.64 4.81
CA ARG A 59 -5.85 -4.79 3.85
C ARG A 59 -5.88 -3.65 2.85
N TYR A 60 -5.70 -2.42 3.30
CA TYR A 60 -5.65 -1.25 2.44
C TYR A 60 -4.49 -1.31 1.45
N ALA A 61 -3.29 -1.69 1.92
CA ALA A 61 -2.11 -1.87 1.07
C ALA A 61 -2.37 -2.87 -0.06
N ILE A 62 -2.91 -4.06 0.28
CA ILE A 62 -3.28 -5.08 -0.70
C ILE A 62 -4.33 -4.57 -1.69
N GLN A 63 -5.34 -3.87 -1.22
CA GLN A 63 -6.41 -3.35 -2.07
C GLN A 63 -5.87 -2.36 -3.10
N VAL A 64 -5.04 -1.40 -2.67
CA VAL A 64 -4.44 -0.39 -3.56
C VAL A 64 -3.57 -1.05 -4.63
N LEU A 65 -2.69 -1.97 -4.23
CA LEU A 65 -1.82 -2.68 -5.18
C LEU A 65 -2.63 -3.52 -6.17
N ARG A 66 -3.62 -4.29 -5.68
CA ARG A 66 -4.47 -5.14 -6.51
C ARG A 66 -5.26 -4.35 -7.53
N GLU A 67 -5.80 -3.20 -7.12
CA GLU A 67 -6.59 -2.34 -8.01
C GLU A 67 -5.69 -1.74 -9.10
N ASP A 68 -4.51 -1.27 -8.75
CA ASP A 68 -3.60 -0.67 -9.72
C ASP A 68 -3.05 -1.71 -10.72
N ILE A 69 -2.73 -2.93 -10.25
CA ILE A 69 -2.35 -4.06 -11.13
C ILE A 69 -3.49 -4.42 -12.11
N ARG A 70 -4.74 -4.42 -11.66
CA ARG A 70 -5.88 -4.71 -12.54
C ARG A 70 -6.02 -3.71 -13.67
N HIS A 71 -5.66 -2.45 -13.42
CA HIS A 71 -5.69 -1.38 -14.41
C HIS A 71 -4.38 -1.24 -15.19
N ALA A 72 -3.34 -2.01 -14.87
CA ALA A 72 -2.08 -1.98 -15.60
C ALA A 72 -2.31 -2.16 -17.11
N GLY A 73 -1.66 -1.32 -17.91
CA GLY A 73 -1.82 -1.36 -19.37
C GLY A 73 -3.18 -0.87 -19.90
N TYR A 74 -4.01 -0.27 -19.06
CA TYR A 74 -5.19 0.43 -19.55
C TYR A 74 -4.75 1.72 -20.23
N TYR A 75 -4.95 1.82 -21.54
CA TYR A 75 -4.55 2.98 -22.37
C TYR A 75 -5.74 3.58 -23.14
N GLY A 76 -6.93 3.59 -22.50
CA GLY A 76 -8.16 4.03 -23.14
C GLY A 76 -8.58 3.06 -24.24
N GLU A 77 -8.79 3.58 -25.45
CA GLU A 77 -9.20 2.77 -26.62
C GLU A 77 -8.01 2.17 -27.39
N PHE A 78 -6.77 2.47 -26.99
CA PHE A 78 -5.57 2.00 -27.71
C PHE A 78 -5.22 0.56 -27.32
N PHE A 79 -5.28 -0.36 -28.29
CA PHE A 79 -5.00 -1.79 -28.09
C PHE A 79 -3.68 -2.24 -28.71
N ASP A 80 -3.22 -1.58 -29.77
CA ASP A 80 -2.03 -1.97 -30.53
C ASP A 80 -0.75 -1.49 -29.83
N VAL A 81 -0.49 -2.04 -28.63
CA VAL A 81 0.71 -1.75 -27.87
C VAL A 81 1.84 -2.65 -28.38
N PRO A 82 2.93 -2.09 -28.93
CA PRO A 82 4.03 -2.89 -29.46
C PRO A 82 4.72 -3.67 -28.34
N ASP A 83 5.39 -4.77 -28.71
CA ASP A 83 6.23 -5.53 -27.80
C ASP A 83 7.40 -4.69 -27.29
N PRO A 84 7.84 -4.90 -26.05
CA PRO A 84 8.96 -4.16 -25.48
C PRO A 84 10.26 -4.51 -26.19
N THR A 85 11.02 -3.49 -26.58
CA THR A 85 12.34 -3.65 -27.21
C THR A 85 13.49 -3.54 -26.20
N ALA A 86 13.25 -2.92 -25.05
CA ALA A 86 14.20 -2.79 -23.95
C ALA A 86 13.48 -2.64 -22.61
N MET A 87 14.16 -2.93 -21.51
CA MET A 87 13.70 -2.56 -20.18
C MET A 87 13.81 -1.05 -20.02
N THR A 88 12.72 -0.40 -19.66
CA THR A 88 12.67 1.05 -19.49
C THR A 88 13.05 1.45 -18.06
N ASN A 89 13.69 2.63 -17.90
CA ASN A 89 13.92 3.21 -16.58
C ASN A 89 12.65 3.89 -16.08
N PRO A 90 11.97 3.35 -15.04
CA PRO A 90 10.72 3.94 -14.55
C PRO A 90 10.92 5.27 -13.81
N CYS A 91 12.17 5.63 -13.48
CA CYS A 91 12.50 6.94 -12.89
C CYS A 91 12.70 8.03 -13.96
N SER A 92 12.64 7.70 -15.23
CA SER A 92 12.78 8.70 -16.29
C SER A 92 11.48 9.50 -16.44
N THR A 93 11.64 10.78 -16.75
CA THR A 93 10.57 11.74 -17.02
C THR A 93 10.53 12.16 -18.50
N THR A 94 11.41 11.59 -19.33
CA THR A 94 11.42 11.89 -20.76
C THR A 94 10.24 11.25 -21.47
N LEU A 95 9.64 11.95 -22.43
CA LEU A 95 8.50 11.42 -23.20
C LEU A 95 8.86 10.09 -23.89
N ALA A 96 10.08 9.98 -24.43
CA ALA A 96 10.54 8.76 -25.10
C ALA A 96 10.54 7.55 -24.16
N ASP A 97 10.99 7.71 -22.91
CA ASP A 97 10.99 6.63 -21.91
C ASP A 97 9.57 6.34 -21.39
N LEU A 98 8.73 7.35 -21.23
CA LEU A 98 7.33 7.16 -20.86
C LEU A 98 6.57 6.41 -21.96
N GLU A 99 6.80 6.75 -23.21
CA GLU A 99 6.18 6.10 -24.36
C GLU A 99 6.66 4.66 -24.54
N SER A 100 7.97 4.42 -24.49
CA SER A 100 8.53 3.06 -24.56
C SER A 100 8.09 2.21 -23.37
N GLY A 101 7.84 2.83 -22.20
CA GLY A 101 7.32 2.19 -21.01
C GLY A 101 5.90 1.65 -21.14
N MET A 102 5.11 2.13 -22.11
CA MET A 102 3.76 1.62 -22.33
C MET A 102 3.74 0.13 -22.71
N SER A 103 4.80 -0.36 -23.35
CA SER A 103 4.98 -1.77 -23.70
C SER A 103 5.26 -2.67 -22.46
N LEU A 104 5.57 -2.07 -21.32
CA LEU A 104 5.82 -2.74 -20.05
C LEU A 104 4.84 -2.24 -18.97
N PRO A 105 3.55 -2.56 -19.08
CA PRO A 105 2.53 -2.06 -18.15
C PRO A 105 2.77 -2.49 -16.70
N VAL A 106 3.38 -3.65 -16.51
CA VAL A 106 3.88 -4.14 -15.22
C VAL A 106 5.37 -4.40 -15.36
N GLN A 107 6.15 -3.89 -14.45
CA GLN A 107 7.59 -4.11 -14.34
C GLN A 107 7.95 -4.27 -12.88
N GLY A 108 8.97 -5.05 -12.55
CA GLY A 108 9.37 -5.23 -11.15
C GLY A 108 10.85 -5.45 -10.98
N TYR A 109 11.26 -5.30 -9.72
CA TYR A 109 12.63 -5.53 -9.29
C TYR A 109 12.61 -6.36 -8.03
N THR A 110 13.44 -7.39 -7.98
CA THR A 110 13.62 -8.22 -6.78
C THR A 110 14.41 -7.45 -5.73
N GLY A 111 14.16 -7.78 -4.47
CA GLY A 111 14.82 -7.18 -3.33
C GLY A 111 16.34 -7.23 -3.41
N ALA A 112 16.97 -6.08 -3.36
CA ALA A 112 18.42 -5.89 -3.36
C ALA A 112 18.85 -5.17 -2.08
N VAL A 113 20.14 -5.25 -1.75
CA VAL A 113 20.72 -4.55 -0.60
C VAL A 113 20.71 -3.03 -0.81
N VAL A 114 20.85 -2.61 -2.07
CA VAL A 114 20.79 -1.20 -2.49
C VAL A 114 19.54 -0.98 -3.31
N ALA A 115 18.96 0.22 -3.23
CA ALA A 115 17.79 0.58 -4.02
C ALA A 115 18.03 0.28 -5.51
N PRO A 116 17.15 -0.52 -6.16
CA PRO A 116 17.34 -0.88 -7.57
C PRO A 116 17.09 0.29 -8.52
N LEU A 117 16.48 1.36 -8.02
CA LEU A 117 16.11 2.57 -8.76
C LEU A 117 16.53 3.82 -7.99
N ALA A 118 17.04 4.82 -8.69
CA ALA A 118 17.52 6.06 -8.09
C ALA A 118 16.42 6.94 -7.46
N CYS A 119 15.16 6.76 -7.88
CA CYS A 119 14.02 7.55 -7.40
C CYS A 119 13.31 6.97 -6.18
N LEU A 120 13.95 6.09 -5.39
CA LEU A 120 13.38 5.44 -4.22
C LEU A 120 14.05 5.93 -2.92
N PRO A 121 13.72 7.12 -2.41
CA PRO A 121 14.32 7.61 -1.17
C PRO A 121 13.93 6.75 0.02
N GLY A 122 14.90 6.37 0.86
CA GLY A 122 14.66 5.58 2.06
C GLY A 122 14.21 4.13 1.79
N TYR A 123 14.59 3.55 0.64
CA TYR A 123 14.29 2.16 0.30
C TYR A 123 14.74 1.18 1.40
N VAL A 124 13.86 0.27 1.79
CA VAL A 124 14.18 -0.81 2.72
C VAL A 124 14.85 -1.95 1.96
N PRO A 125 16.10 -2.32 2.32
CA PRO A 125 16.82 -3.40 1.66
C PRO A 125 16.06 -4.72 1.65
N ASN A 126 16.32 -5.52 0.63
CA ASN A 126 15.72 -6.84 0.45
C ASN A 126 14.18 -6.84 0.34
N THR A 127 13.57 -5.75 -0.10
CA THR A 127 12.15 -5.68 -0.46
C THR A 127 12.00 -5.49 -1.96
N ASP A 128 10.91 -6.01 -2.54
CA ASP A 128 10.70 -5.91 -3.98
C ASP A 128 10.07 -4.55 -4.35
N VAL A 129 10.22 -4.17 -5.61
CA VAL A 129 9.66 -2.94 -6.18
C VAL A 129 8.72 -3.30 -7.32
N LEU A 130 7.53 -2.69 -7.33
CA LEU A 130 6.51 -2.88 -8.38
C LEU A 130 6.29 -1.57 -9.13
N VAL A 131 6.32 -1.64 -10.45
CA VAL A 131 6.02 -0.50 -11.34
C VAL A 131 4.77 -0.81 -12.15
N ILE A 132 3.82 0.12 -12.14
CA ILE A 132 2.57 0.03 -12.90
C ILE A 132 2.47 1.25 -13.81
N ARG A 133 2.13 1.00 -15.07
CA ARG A 133 1.88 2.05 -16.08
C ARG A 133 0.49 1.88 -16.65
N ARG A 134 -0.26 2.98 -16.69
CA ARG A 134 -1.62 3.02 -17.22
C ARG A 134 -2.10 4.44 -17.51
N ALA A 135 -3.17 4.57 -18.22
CA ALA A 135 -3.95 5.82 -18.23
C ALA A 135 -4.92 5.88 -17.03
N SER A 136 -5.35 7.06 -16.67
CA SER A 136 -6.48 7.26 -15.75
C SER A 136 -7.76 6.68 -16.34
N THR A 137 -8.60 6.09 -15.51
CA THR A 137 -9.95 5.67 -15.89
C THR A 137 -10.88 6.86 -16.15
N GLU A 138 -10.54 8.02 -15.57
CA GLU A 138 -11.27 9.27 -15.74
C GLU A 138 -10.77 10.03 -16.98
N VAL A 139 -11.70 10.56 -17.77
CA VAL A 139 -11.41 11.48 -18.87
C VAL A 139 -11.07 12.85 -18.30
N THR A 140 -10.01 13.45 -18.80
CA THR A 140 -9.60 14.80 -18.41
C THR A 140 -10.20 15.80 -19.41
N ALA A 141 -10.97 16.76 -18.90
CA ALA A 141 -11.46 17.86 -19.72
C ALA A 141 -10.27 18.70 -20.25
N THR A 142 -10.33 19.12 -21.51
CA THR A 142 -9.24 19.86 -22.17
C THR A 142 -8.82 21.12 -21.40
N GLY A 143 -9.78 21.84 -20.82
CA GLY A 143 -9.51 23.02 -19.98
C GLY A 143 -8.94 22.73 -18.59
N ALA A 144 -8.89 21.44 -18.17
CA ALA A 144 -8.33 21.02 -16.88
C ALA A 144 -6.94 20.40 -17.00
N MET A 145 -6.36 20.36 -18.21
CA MET A 145 -5.03 19.80 -18.43
C MET A 145 -3.95 20.75 -17.94
N LEU A 146 -3.07 20.22 -17.07
CA LEU A 146 -1.96 20.96 -16.47
C LEU A 146 -0.67 20.79 -17.28
N GLY A 147 0.10 21.85 -17.49
CA GLY A 147 1.37 21.81 -18.25
C GLY A 147 2.46 20.92 -17.63
N SER A 148 2.31 20.56 -16.37
CA SER A 148 3.24 19.70 -15.63
C SER A 148 2.87 18.21 -15.62
N GLU A 149 1.74 17.83 -16.21
CA GLU A 149 1.26 16.46 -16.29
C GLU A 149 1.36 15.93 -17.72
N VAL A 150 1.50 14.61 -17.86
CA VAL A 150 1.51 13.94 -19.16
C VAL A 150 0.16 13.30 -19.42
N TYR A 151 -0.33 13.44 -20.62
CA TYR A 151 -1.64 12.97 -21.06
C TYR A 151 -1.53 12.05 -22.25
N LEU A 152 -2.38 11.05 -22.25
CA LEU A 152 -2.59 10.13 -23.34
C LEU A 152 -3.93 10.45 -23.99
N GLN A 153 -3.90 10.84 -25.27
CA GLN A 153 -5.06 10.80 -26.14
C GLN A 153 -4.98 9.51 -26.94
N SER A 154 -6.05 8.76 -27.01
CA SER A 154 -6.03 7.45 -27.62
C SER A 154 -7.26 7.16 -28.46
N ARG A 155 -7.04 6.41 -29.51
CA ARG A 155 -8.01 5.81 -30.41
C ARG A 155 -7.58 4.35 -30.64
N THR A 156 -8.40 3.53 -31.21
CA THR A 156 -8.16 2.09 -31.40
C THR A 156 -6.79 1.75 -31.99
N ASP A 157 -6.32 2.52 -32.96
CA ASP A 157 -5.12 2.29 -33.78
C ASP A 157 -4.04 3.35 -33.62
N SER A 158 -4.29 4.39 -32.84
CA SER A 158 -3.33 5.50 -32.68
C SER A 158 -3.39 6.16 -31.31
N ARG A 159 -2.30 6.76 -30.93
CA ARG A 159 -2.14 7.45 -29.65
C ARG A 159 -1.26 8.69 -29.79
N VAL A 160 -1.49 9.65 -28.90
CA VAL A 160 -0.63 10.81 -28.65
C VAL A 160 -0.32 10.84 -27.16
N LEU A 161 0.95 10.85 -26.80
CA LEU A 161 1.41 10.99 -25.41
C LEU A 161 2.22 12.29 -25.31
N GLN A 162 1.67 13.30 -24.66
CA GLN A 162 2.29 14.62 -24.57
C GLN A 162 1.99 15.30 -23.23
N PRO A 163 2.83 16.25 -22.76
CA PRO A 163 2.48 17.10 -21.62
C PRO A 163 1.33 18.03 -21.96
N GLY A 164 0.56 18.45 -20.95
CA GLY A 164 -0.37 19.56 -21.10
C GLY A 164 0.36 20.91 -21.26
N PRO A 165 -0.36 22.03 -21.37
CA PRO A 165 -1.83 22.10 -21.49
C PRO A 165 -2.36 21.56 -22.82
N PHE A 166 -3.68 21.51 -23.00
CA PHE A 166 -4.28 21.06 -24.26
C PHE A 166 -3.89 21.98 -25.41
N ASP A 167 -3.39 21.36 -26.48
CA ASP A 167 -3.13 21.99 -27.76
C ASP A 167 -3.80 21.13 -28.85
N ALA A 168 -4.77 21.71 -29.57
CA ALA A 168 -5.51 21.02 -30.61
C ALA A 168 -4.65 20.61 -31.83
N ALA A 169 -3.48 21.22 -32.01
CA ALA A 169 -2.51 20.82 -33.04
C ALA A 169 -1.71 19.57 -32.64
N VAL A 170 -1.70 19.23 -31.36
CA VAL A 170 -0.98 18.09 -30.79
C VAL A 170 -1.95 16.96 -30.44
N PHE A 171 -3.04 17.27 -29.72
CA PHE A 171 -4.10 16.34 -29.36
C PHE A 171 -5.20 16.37 -30.42
N ASP A 172 -4.88 15.89 -31.61
CA ASP A 172 -5.67 16.01 -32.84
C ASP A 172 -6.47 14.74 -33.21
N LEU A 173 -6.36 13.68 -32.38
CA LEU A 173 -7.06 12.44 -32.66
C LEU A 173 -8.57 12.62 -32.52
N VAL A 174 -9.30 12.11 -33.50
CA VAL A 174 -10.76 12.10 -33.54
C VAL A 174 -11.30 10.68 -33.53
N LYS A 175 -12.42 10.47 -32.87
CA LYS A 175 -13.15 9.21 -32.85
C LYS A 175 -13.81 8.98 -34.21
N ARG A 176 -14.33 7.77 -34.40
CA ARG A 176 -15.03 7.40 -35.66
C ARG A 176 -16.26 8.25 -35.96
N ASP A 177 -16.89 8.82 -34.94
CA ASP A 177 -18.04 9.72 -35.04
C ASP A 177 -17.66 11.19 -35.32
N GLY A 178 -16.34 11.49 -35.44
CA GLY A 178 -15.82 12.84 -35.66
C GLY A 178 -15.63 13.67 -34.40
N SER A 179 -15.97 13.15 -33.21
CA SER A 179 -15.69 13.83 -31.97
C SER A 179 -14.20 13.70 -31.57
N VAL A 180 -13.71 14.63 -30.78
CA VAL A 180 -12.33 14.58 -30.24
C VAL A 180 -12.18 13.33 -29.38
N ALA A 181 -11.08 12.58 -29.56
CA ALA A 181 -10.80 11.40 -28.78
C ALA A 181 -10.50 11.77 -27.31
N ASP A 182 -10.86 10.87 -26.39
CA ASP A 182 -10.71 11.08 -24.96
C ASP A 182 -9.23 11.31 -24.58
N VAL A 183 -9.00 12.32 -23.78
CA VAL A 183 -7.70 12.60 -23.19
C VAL A 183 -7.71 12.13 -21.73
N ARG A 184 -6.69 11.39 -21.33
CA ARG A 184 -6.56 10.83 -19.99
C ARG A 184 -5.17 11.09 -19.44
N ARG A 185 -5.04 11.34 -18.14
CA ARG A 185 -3.73 11.46 -17.53
C ARG A 185 -2.98 10.12 -17.62
N TYR A 186 -1.73 10.15 -18.04
CA TYR A 186 -0.85 8.99 -18.03
C TYR A 186 -0.19 8.85 -16.65
N LEU A 187 -0.21 7.65 -16.10
CA LEU A 187 0.22 7.36 -14.73
C LEU A 187 1.36 6.35 -14.75
N VAL A 188 2.42 6.68 -14.03
CA VAL A 188 3.50 5.77 -13.68
C VAL A 188 3.57 5.71 -12.16
N HIS A 189 3.27 4.56 -11.58
CA HIS A 189 3.29 4.31 -10.15
C HIS A 189 4.40 3.33 -9.82
N ILE A 190 5.28 3.70 -8.88
CA ILE A 190 6.36 2.84 -8.40
C ILE A 190 6.12 2.58 -6.92
N TYR A 191 5.79 1.34 -6.58
CA TYR A 191 5.54 0.90 -5.21
C TYR A 191 6.78 0.25 -4.62
N TYR A 192 7.12 0.66 -3.41
CA TYR A 192 8.26 0.13 -2.66
C TYR A 192 8.04 0.29 -1.15
N ILE A 193 8.89 -0.33 -0.35
CA ILE A 193 8.89 -0.14 1.10
C ILE A 193 9.90 0.94 1.46
N ARG A 194 9.43 2.00 2.14
CA ARG A 194 10.24 3.08 2.68
C ARG A 194 10.46 2.86 4.19
N ASN A 195 11.61 3.26 4.70
CA ASN A 195 11.99 3.06 6.10
C ASN A 195 11.33 4.04 7.09
N CYS A 196 10.48 4.94 6.63
CA CYS A 196 9.78 5.94 7.42
C CYS A 196 8.40 6.26 6.82
N SER A 197 7.41 6.55 7.66
CA SER A 197 6.13 7.13 7.28
C SER A 197 6.25 8.66 7.23
N ASP A 198 6.63 9.26 8.35
CA ASP A 198 7.13 10.62 8.40
C ASP A 198 8.66 10.59 8.35
N CYS A 199 9.21 11.13 7.27
CA CYS A 199 10.65 11.14 7.03
C CYS A 199 11.29 12.50 7.31
N SER A 200 10.64 13.37 8.07
CA SER A 200 11.22 14.62 8.55
C SER A 200 12.33 14.34 9.60
N GLY A 201 13.39 15.11 9.56
CA GLY A 201 14.51 14.93 10.48
C GLY A 201 15.16 13.55 10.37
N ALA A 202 15.21 12.80 11.46
CA ALA A 202 15.75 11.44 11.51
C ALA A 202 14.77 10.36 11.01
N GLY A 203 13.52 10.75 10.73
CA GLY A 203 12.43 9.83 10.41
C GLY A 203 11.88 9.09 11.62
N ASP A 204 10.67 8.57 11.50
CA ASP A 204 9.96 7.85 12.57
C ASP A 204 10.32 6.35 12.65
N GLY A 205 11.06 5.81 11.68
CA GLY A 205 11.46 4.40 11.61
C GLY A 205 10.29 3.42 11.38
N ILE A 206 9.13 3.93 10.94
CA ILE A 206 7.96 3.12 10.63
C ILE A 206 8.00 2.69 9.15
N PRO A 207 8.28 1.41 8.84
CA PRO A 207 8.32 0.97 7.45
C PRO A 207 6.95 1.13 6.82
N THR A 208 6.92 1.72 5.63
CA THR A 208 5.69 2.19 4.98
C THR A 208 5.67 1.78 3.52
N LEU A 209 4.57 1.15 3.07
CA LEU A 209 4.31 1.02 1.64
C LEU A 209 4.13 2.41 1.05
N THR A 210 4.97 2.74 0.09
CA THR A 210 5.06 4.08 -0.49
C THR A 210 4.94 4.00 -2.00
N ARG A 211 4.33 5.00 -2.60
CA ARG A 211 4.22 5.15 -4.05
C ARG A 211 4.98 6.40 -4.49
N VAL A 212 5.90 6.21 -5.45
CA VAL A 212 6.41 7.33 -6.26
C VAL A 212 5.52 7.45 -7.48
N GLU A 213 5.06 8.63 -7.76
CA GLU A 213 4.24 8.92 -8.93
C GLU A 213 4.77 10.13 -9.70
N PHE A 214 4.57 10.11 -11.01
CA PHE A 214 4.85 11.26 -11.86
C PHE A 214 3.77 12.31 -11.64
N ARG A 215 4.15 13.45 -11.08
CA ARG A 215 3.28 14.60 -10.88
C ARG A 215 4.04 15.88 -11.11
N ASN A 216 3.39 16.87 -11.71
CA ASN A 216 3.96 18.20 -11.91
C ASN A 216 5.34 18.19 -12.59
N GLY A 217 5.53 17.34 -13.61
CA GLY A 217 6.82 17.21 -14.29
C GLY A 217 7.91 16.55 -13.44
N ASN A 218 7.57 16.01 -12.28
CA ASN A 218 8.50 15.43 -11.31
C ASN A 218 8.06 14.02 -10.88
N LEU A 219 8.98 13.05 -10.91
CA LEU A 219 8.79 11.74 -10.26
C LEU A 219 8.98 11.75 -8.75
N ASN A 220 9.13 12.93 -8.14
CA ASN A 220 9.48 13.05 -6.74
C ASN A 220 8.25 13.20 -5.82
N THR A 221 7.05 12.97 -6.31
CA THR A 221 5.88 12.92 -5.43
C THR A 221 5.84 11.56 -4.76
N VAL A 222 6.38 11.53 -3.54
CA VAL A 222 6.41 10.34 -2.69
C VAL A 222 5.16 10.34 -1.81
N ALA A 223 4.23 9.44 -2.09
CA ALA A 223 2.99 9.33 -1.35
C ALA A 223 3.03 8.10 -0.42
N PRO A 224 3.00 8.27 0.91
CA PRO A 224 2.82 7.15 1.83
C PRO A 224 1.42 6.56 1.63
N ILE A 225 1.33 5.25 1.47
CA ILE A 225 0.08 4.53 1.23
C ILE A 225 -0.40 3.85 2.52
N ALA A 226 0.46 3.06 3.15
CA ALA A 226 0.11 2.33 4.37
C ALA A 226 1.34 2.15 5.26
N GLU A 227 1.25 2.63 6.49
CA GLU A 227 2.29 2.46 7.51
C GLU A 227 2.32 1.04 8.08
N GLY A 228 3.46 0.65 8.64
CA GLY A 228 3.64 -0.67 9.25
C GLY A 228 3.79 -1.80 8.22
N ILE A 229 3.97 -1.52 6.95
CA ILE A 229 4.27 -2.54 5.93
C ILE A 229 5.79 -2.71 5.85
N GLU A 230 6.27 -3.83 6.40
CA GLU A 230 7.70 -4.10 6.57
C GLU A 230 8.34 -4.72 5.33
N THR A 231 7.57 -5.49 4.56
CA THR A 231 8.08 -6.24 3.40
C THR A 231 7.03 -6.33 2.30
N LEU A 232 7.50 -6.20 1.06
CA LEU A 232 6.79 -6.55 -0.17
C LEU A 232 7.59 -7.62 -0.90
N ARG A 233 6.91 -8.71 -1.32
CA ARG A 233 7.45 -9.78 -2.17
C ARG A 233 6.52 -10.03 -3.34
N LEU A 234 7.10 -10.31 -4.50
CA LEU A 234 6.38 -10.44 -5.75
C LEU A 234 6.78 -11.72 -6.49
N GLN A 235 5.78 -12.37 -7.08
CA GLN A 235 5.96 -13.35 -8.14
C GLN A 235 5.07 -13.00 -9.33
N TYR A 236 5.54 -13.33 -10.51
CA TYR A 236 4.92 -12.94 -11.77
C TYR A 236 4.38 -14.16 -12.48
N GLY A 237 3.09 -14.13 -12.81
CA GLY A 237 2.43 -15.17 -13.58
C GLY A 237 2.59 -14.91 -15.07
N ILE A 238 3.26 -15.84 -15.74
CA ILE A 238 3.59 -15.79 -17.17
C ILE A 238 2.66 -16.74 -17.92
N ASP A 239 2.05 -16.21 -18.98
CA ASP A 239 1.32 -16.98 -19.98
C ASP A 239 2.28 -17.30 -21.14
N SER A 240 2.82 -18.51 -21.15
CA SER A 240 3.81 -18.93 -22.15
C SER A 240 3.19 -19.51 -23.43
N ASN A 241 1.91 -19.89 -23.41
CA ASN A 241 1.21 -20.49 -24.53
C ASN A 241 0.14 -19.60 -25.18
N GLY A 242 -0.17 -18.43 -24.59
CA GLY A 242 -1.10 -17.46 -25.15
C GLY A 242 -2.57 -17.81 -24.91
N ASP A 243 -2.90 -18.65 -23.92
CA ASP A 243 -4.29 -19.04 -23.62
C ASP A 243 -4.99 -18.11 -22.59
N GLY A 244 -4.29 -17.07 -22.11
CA GLY A 244 -4.79 -16.12 -21.12
C GLY A 244 -4.73 -16.64 -19.68
N VAL A 245 -4.09 -17.81 -19.45
CA VAL A 245 -3.89 -18.39 -18.12
C VAL A 245 -2.39 -18.43 -17.79
N ALA A 246 -2.01 -18.05 -16.57
CA ALA A 246 -0.62 -18.16 -16.15
C ALA A 246 -0.21 -19.62 -16.02
N ASN A 247 0.73 -20.06 -16.84
CA ASN A 247 1.28 -21.42 -16.80
C ASN A 247 2.45 -21.53 -15.83
N GLN A 248 3.09 -20.41 -15.49
CA GLN A 248 4.29 -20.35 -14.68
C GLN A 248 4.28 -19.16 -13.75
N LEU A 249 4.69 -19.38 -12.49
CA LEU A 249 5.00 -18.32 -11.53
C LEU A 249 6.52 -18.20 -11.39
N VAL A 250 7.06 -17.00 -11.61
CA VAL A 250 8.49 -16.70 -11.52
C VAL A 250 8.74 -15.54 -10.58
N THR A 251 9.86 -15.55 -9.88
CA THR A 251 10.26 -14.44 -9.00
C THR A 251 10.59 -13.17 -9.81
N LEU A 252 11.18 -13.34 -10.99
CA LEU A 252 11.44 -12.26 -11.93
C LEU A 252 11.42 -12.81 -13.36
N PRO A 253 10.68 -12.21 -14.31
CA PRO A 253 10.74 -12.58 -15.71
C PRO A 253 12.15 -12.45 -16.28
N ALA A 254 12.64 -13.49 -16.96
CA ALA A 254 14.04 -13.61 -17.34
C ALA A 254 14.44 -12.73 -18.56
N ASN A 255 13.47 -12.36 -19.37
CA ASN A 255 13.71 -11.61 -20.61
C ASN A 255 12.47 -10.78 -21.01
N LEU A 256 12.57 -9.98 -22.04
CA LEU A 256 11.51 -9.10 -22.52
C LEU A 256 10.25 -9.86 -22.94
N ASN A 257 10.39 -11.03 -23.57
CA ASN A 257 9.25 -11.86 -23.96
C ASN A 257 8.48 -12.38 -22.75
N ALA A 258 9.17 -12.72 -21.67
CA ALA A 258 8.52 -13.10 -20.42
C ALA A 258 7.80 -11.91 -19.78
N TRP A 259 8.34 -10.69 -19.86
CA TRP A 259 7.66 -9.48 -19.41
C TRP A 259 6.43 -9.15 -20.25
N SER A 260 6.48 -9.29 -21.56
CA SER A 260 5.32 -9.08 -22.43
C SER A 260 4.24 -10.17 -22.24
N SER A 261 4.63 -11.33 -21.74
CA SER A 261 3.75 -12.48 -21.45
C SER A 261 3.17 -12.47 -20.03
N LEU A 262 3.43 -11.41 -19.24
CA LEU A 262 2.93 -11.29 -17.88
C LEU A 262 1.42 -10.97 -17.88
N ILE A 263 0.66 -11.79 -17.13
CA ILE A 263 -0.79 -11.62 -16.99
C ILE A 263 -1.26 -11.53 -15.54
N SER A 264 -0.42 -11.87 -14.57
CA SER A 264 -0.78 -11.77 -13.16
C SER A 264 0.44 -11.50 -12.29
N VAL A 265 0.18 -10.96 -11.09
CA VAL A 265 1.20 -10.72 -10.06
C VAL A 265 0.68 -11.31 -8.75
N GLU A 266 1.42 -12.23 -8.16
CA GLU A 266 1.24 -12.63 -6.78
C GLU A 266 2.01 -11.70 -5.87
N MET A 267 1.34 -11.17 -4.85
CA MET A 267 1.90 -10.22 -3.89
C MET A 267 1.87 -10.81 -2.49
N GLY A 268 3.00 -10.76 -1.80
CA GLY A 268 3.13 -11.05 -0.38
C GLY A 268 3.52 -9.78 0.39
N LEU A 269 2.72 -9.38 1.35
CA LEU A 269 2.99 -8.27 2.26
C LEU A 269 3.15 -8.77 3.68
N LEU A 270 4.11 -8.22 4.41
CA LEU A 270 4.24 -8.41 5.86
C LEU A 270 3.91 -7.09 6.56
N ALA A 271 2.76 -7.05 7.22
CA ALA A 271 2.37 -5.93 8.06
C ALA A 271 2.79 -6.19 9.51
N ARG A 272 3.32 -5.17 10.19
CA ARG A 272 3.65 -5.21 11.61
C ARG A 272 2.92 -4.11 12.39
N ASN A 273 2.83 -4.27 13.70
CA ASN A 273 2.44 -3.16 14.57
C ASN A 273 3.41 -1.99 14.36
N VAL A 274 2.89 -0.77 14.38
CA VAL A 274 3.70 0.46 14.32
C VAL A 274 4.58 0.57 15.56
N GLU A 275 4.04 0.20 16.73
CA GLU A 275 4.74 0.19 18.01
C GLU A 275 5.06 -1.23 18.45
N PRO A 276 6.18 -1.46 19.16
CA PRO A 276 6.50 -2.77 19.71
C PRO A 276 5.50 -3.21 20.78
N SER A 277 5.36 -4.53 20.96
CA SER A 277 4.52 -5.15 22.00
C SER A 277 5.40 -5.62 23.15
N PRO A 278 5.31 -5.00 24.34
CA PRO A 278 6.12 -5.39 25.48
C PRO A 278 5.96 -6.87 25.86
N GLY A 279 7.07 -7.55 26.12
CA GLY A 279 7.07 -8.98 26.49
C GLY A 279 6.79 -9.95 25.35
N TYR A 280 6.62 -9.47 24.11
CA TYR A 280 6.48 -10.29 22.92
C TYR A 280 7.81 -10.47 22.19
N THR A 281 8.06 -11.67 21.70
CA THR A 281 9.17 -11.96 20.78
C THR A 281 8.62 -12.77 19.61
N ASP A 282 8.82 -12.26 18.40
CA ASP A 282 8.36 -12.94 17.18
C ASP A 282 9.37 -14.02 16.77
N GLN A 283 8.92 -15.27 16.81
CA GLN A 283 9.70 -16.45 16.40
C GLN A 283 9.08 -17.13 15.16
N LYS A 284 8.09 -16.46 14.54
CA LYS A 284 7.36 -17.05 13.41
C LYS A 284 8.13 -16.89 12.11
N THR A 285 7.97 -17.89 11.25
CA THR A 285 8.37 -17.81 9.85
C THR A 285 7.14 -17.51 8.99
N TYR A 286 7.27 -16.53 8.11
CA TYR A 286 6.22 -16.08 7.21
C TYR A 286 6.59 -16.43 5.78
N SER A 287 5.67 -17.06 5.05
CA SER A 287 5.85 -17.37 3.63
C SER A 287 5.14 -16.31 2.79
N LEU A 288 5.88 -15.61 1.93
CA LEU A 288 5.40 -14.50 1.13
C LEU A 288 5.90 -14.65 -0.31
N ALA A 289 4.98 -14.89 -1.26
CA ALA A 289 5.31 -15.02 -2.68
C ALA A 289 6.58 -15.85 -2.92
N GLY A 290 6.61 -17.07 -2.38
CA GLY A 290 7.73 -18.00 -2.53
C GLY A 290 8.96 -17.75 -1.66
N VAL A 291 8.98 -16.72 -0.81
CA VAL A 291 10.10 -16.41 0.10
C VAL A 291 9.70 -16.62 1.55
N ASN A 292 10.52 -17.33 2.32
CA ASN A 292 10.34 -17.51 3.76
C ASN A 292 11.16 -16.49 4.54
N LEU A 293 10.53 -15.79 5.46
CA LEU A 293 11.13 -14.74 6.29
C LEU A 293 10.90 -15.01 7.78
N THR A 294 11.94 -14.84 8.57
CA THR A 294 11.91 -14.92 10.05
C THR A 294 12.47 -13.61 10.62
N PRO A 295 11.66 -12.52 10.67
CA PRO A 295 12.15 -11.19 10.99
C PRO A 295 12.64 -11.03 12.43
N GLY A 296 12.09 -11.79 13.39
CA GLY A 296 12.40 -11.65 14.81
C GLY A 296 11.88 -10.35 15.43
N GLY A 297 12.43 -10.00 16.62
CA GLY A 297 12.09 -8.76 17.32
C GLY A 297 10.74 -8.82 18.05
N ASN A 298 10.29 -7.65 18.54
CA ASN A 298 9.15 -7.52 19.45
C ASN A 298 7.89 -6.92 18.80
N PHE A 299 7.77 -7.05 17.49
CA PHE A 299 6.59 -6.62 16.73
C PHE A 299 5.70 -7.81 16.40
N LYS A 300 4.38 -7.67 16.60
CA LYS A 300 3.40 -8.63 16.09
C LYS A 300 3.21 -8.38 14.60
N ARG A 301 3.17 -9.48 13.83
CA ARG A 301 3.09 -9.42 12.36
C ARG A 301 1.93 -10.23 11.81
N HIS A 302 1.45 -9.80 10.66
CA HIS A 302 0.46 -10.51 9.87
C HIS A 302 0.88 -10.52 8.40
N ALA A 303 0.84 -11.70 7.79
CA ALA A 303 1.16 -11.90 6.39
C ALA A 303 -0.11 -11.82 5.54
N TYR A 304 -0.03 -11.15 4.42
CA TYR A 304 -1.08 -11.08 3.39
C TYR A 304 -0.52 -11.61 2.09
N THR A 305 -1.23 -12.52 1.46
CA THR A 305 -0.88 -13.02 0.12
C THR A 305 -2.10 -12.92 -0.77
N THR A 306 -1.93 -12.41 -1.98
CA THR A 306 -3.00 -12.31 -2.98
C THR A 306 -2.44 -12.35 -4.39
N LEU A 307 -3.23 -12.90 -5.31
CA LEU A 307 -2.99 -12.86 -6.73
C LEU A 307 -3.85 -11.77 -7.38
N ALA A 308 -3.24 -10.91 -8.18
CA ALA A 308 -3.94 -9.92 -8.99
C ALA A 308 -3.69 -10.17 -10.47
N ARG A 309 -4.75 -10.26 -11.27
CA ARG A 309 -4.64 -10.35 -12.73
C ARG A 309 -4.48 -8.95 -13.32
N ALA A 310 -3.50 -8.78 -14.20
CA ALA A 310 -3.36 -7.62 -15.08
C ALA A 310 -4.27 -7.82 -16.29
N VAL A 311 -5.48 -7.26 -16.22
CA VAL A 311 -6.55 -7.58 -17.17
C VAL A 311 -6.18 -7.17 -18.59
N ASN A 312 -5.74 -5.93 -18.80
CA ASN A 312 -5.47 -5.42 -20.13
C ASN A 312 -4.31 -6.12 -20.86
N PRO A 313 -3.15 -6.41 -20.24
CA PRO A 313 -2.14 -7.24 -20.87
C PRO A 313 -2.61 -8.66 -21.15
N GLY A 314 -3.37 -9.26 -20.23
CA GLY A 314 -3.91 -10.61 -20.39
C GLY A 314 -4.88 -10.73 -21.57
N ASP A 315 -5.79 -9.78 -21.72
CA ASP A 315 -6.81 -9.82 -22.75
C ASP A 315 -6.26 -9.56 -24.17
N ARG A 316 -5.16 -8.80 -24.31
CA ARG A 316 -4.47 -8.62 -25.59
C ARG A 316 -3.83 -9.88 -26.13
N ARG A 317 -3.54 -10.86 -25.27
CA ARG A 317 -2.90 -12.13 -25.70
C ARG A 317 -3.91 -13.15 -26.24
N VAL A 318 -5.18 -12.98 -25.93
CA VAL A 318 -6.24 -13.90 -26.31
C VAL A 318 -6.90 -13.47 -27.64
N GLN A 319 -6.52 -12.31 -28.19
CA GLN A 319 -6.97 -11.81 -29.50
C GLN A 319 -5.99 -12.22 -30.60
#